data_ee1c00422f1b012b777af7423c41d0a8
#
_entry.id   ee1c00422f1b012b777af7423c41d0a8
#
_cell.length_a   1.000
_cell.length_b   1.000
_cell.length_c   1.000
_cell.angle_alpha   90.00
_cell.angle_beta   90.00
_cell.angle_gamma   90.00
#
_symmetry.space_group_name_H-M   'P 1'
#
loop_
_entity.id
_entity.type
_entity.pdbx_description
1 polymer ?
#
loop_
_entity_poly.entity_id
_entity_poly.type
_entity_poly.pdbx_seq_one_letter_code
_entity_poly.pdbx_strand_id
1 'polypeptide(L)'
;MLRLLQIEYIKLWNNRASKFLIISYFVLLSLIALISMIKINFGAINFSLAEQGFFNFPYIWHLNTYLAAWFKLFLAIVIVSMMSNEYSNKTLKQNLIDGLSKKEFILSKFYTVLSFSIASTIFIFLVSLILGLIYSDYTQPSIIFSNLDFLFAYFLKLVGFFSFCLFLGVLVKRSAFALGFLILWQIFEGIYFLIFFYKISPAFYEITSKFLPLNSMSNLIKEPWSRLSAIKTAANQIGANANFDYHTHWYEYVIVMAWITIFICGSYVILKKRDL
;
A
#
# COMPACT_ATOMS: atom_id res chain seq x y z
N MET A 1 21.81 10.33 -9.48
CA MET A 1 20.55 9.82 -8.92
C MET A 1 19.33 10.55 -9.47
N LEU A 2 19.20 11.88 -9.33
CA LEU A 2 18.08 12.67 -9.86
C LEU A 2 17.88 12.50 -11.38
N ARG A 3 18.98 12.47 -12.15
CA ARG A 3 18.93 12.27 -13.61
C ARG A 3 18.25 10.93 -13.99
N LEU A 4 18.55 9.85 -13.27
CA LEU A 4 17.93 8.55 -13.53
C LEU A 4 16.43 8.56 -13.22
N LEU A 5 16.04 9.22 -12.13
CA LEU A 5 14.63 9.38 -11.77
C LEU A 5 13.88 10.22 -12.81
N GLN A 6 14.48 11.31 -13.32
CA GLN A 6 13.88 12.13 -14.39
C GLN A 6 13.62 11.31 -15.64
N ILE A 7 14.57 10.47 -16.06
CA ILE A 7 14.41 9.59 -17.24
C ILE A 7 13.22 8.63 -17.02
N GLU A 8 13.09 8.02 -15.82
CA GLU A 8 11.97 7.14 -15.51
C GLU A 8 10.63 7.89 -15.59
N TYR A 9 10.54 9.09 -15.03
CA TYR A 9 9.32 9.91 -15.12
C TYR A 9 8.96 10.29 -16.56
N ILE A 10 9.94 10.65 -17.39
CA ILE A 10 9.71 10.94 -18.81
C ILE A 10 9.14 9.71 -19.52
N LYS A 11 9.70 8.50 -19.27
CA LYS A 11 9.18 7.24 -19.82
C LYS A 11 7.75 6.97 -19.39
N LEU A 12 7.45 7.12 -18.09
CA LEU A 12 6.12 6.88 -17.53
C LEU A 12 5.08 7.88 -18.06
N TRP A 13 5.45 9.15 -18.17
CA TRP A 13 4.53 10.21 -18.62
C TRP A 13 4.23 10.15 -20.12
N ASN A 14 5.17 9.68 -20.93
CA ASN A 14 4.98 9.45 -22.35
C ASN A 14 4.22 8.14 -22.66
N ASN A 15 4.11 7.24 -21.71
CA ASN A 15 3.30 6.03 -21.84
C ASN A 15 1.84 6.35 -21.47
N ARG A 16 0.92 6.28 -22.44
CA ARG A 16 -0.50 6.63 -22.27
C ARG A 16 -1.17 5.83 -21.16
N ALA A 17 -0.89 4.52 -21.08
CA ALA A 17 -1.47 3.64 -20.07
C ALA A 17 -0.96 4.00 -18.65
N SER A 18 0.35 4.19 -18.50
CA SER A 18 0.94 4.58 -17.22
C SER A 18 0.42 5.94 -16.76
N LYS A 19 0.38 6.93 -17.65
CA LYS A 19 -0.16 8.26 -17.36
C LYS A 19 -1.62 8.19 -16.91
N PHE A 20 -2.46 7.45 -17.63
CA PHE A 20 -3.86 7.25 -17.26
C PHE A 20 -4.00 6.63 -15.87
N LEU A 21 -3.27 5.55 -15.57
CA LEU A 21 -3.32 4.87 -14.29
C LEU A 21 -2.83 5.74 -13.12
N ILE A 22 -1.77 6.52 -13.33
CA ILE A 22 -1.26 7.46 -12.30
C ILE A 22 -2.30 8.53 -12.00
N ILE A 23 -2.88 9.15 -13.04
CA ILE A 23 -3.92 10.17 -12.86
C ILE A 23 -5.15 9.56 -12.17
N SER A 24 -5.63 8.40 -12.65
CA SER A 24 -6.76 7.70 -12.05
C SER A 24 -6.53 7.38 -10.58
N TYR A 25 -5.31 6.97 -10.21
CA TYR A 25 -4.95 6.71 -8.82
C TYR A 25 -5.16 7.95 -7.93
N PHE A 26 -4.60 9.10 -8.30
CA PHE A 26 -4.75 10.33 -7.51
C PHE A 26 -6.18 10.88 -7.52
N VAL A 27 -6.90 10.74 -8.63
CA VAL A 27 -8.34 11.06 -8.69
C VAL A 27 -9.13 10.18 -7.72
N LEU A 28 -8.88 8.87 -7.71
CA LEU A 28 -9.54 7.94 -6.78
C LEU A 28 -9.20 8.25 -5.32
N LEU A 29 -7.94 8.61 -5.02
CA LEU A 29 -7.60 9.08 -3.67
C LEU A 29 -8.36 10.35 -3.28
N SER A 30 -8.64 11.26 -4.22
CA SER A 30 -9.47 12.46 -3.97
C SER A 30 -10.91 12.07 -3.68
N LEU A 31 -11.44 10.95 -4.19
CA LEU A 31 -12.79 10.49 -3.91
C LEU A 31 -12.98 10.07 -2.43
N ILE A 32 -11.91 9.78 -1.69
CA ILE A 32 -11.99 9.55 -0.24
C ILE A 32 -12.64 10.76 0.45
N ALA A 33 -12.32 11.97 -0.01
CA ALA A 33 -12.95 13.20 0.49
C ALA A 33 -14.47 13.20 0.27
N LEU A 34 -14.95 12.66 -0.86
CA LEU A 34 -16.39 12.60 -1.16
C LEU A 34 -17.12 11.56 -0.32
N ILE A 35 -16.45 10.50 0.11
CA ILE A 35 -17.05 9.48 1.00
C ILE A 35 -17.44 10.11 2.34
N SER A 36 -16.70 11.09 2.81
CA SER A 36 -17.02 11.83 4.05
C SER A 36 -18.33 12.58 3.99
N MET A 37 -18.73 13.01 2.78
CA MET A 37 -19.95 13.80 2.57
C MET A 37 -21.21 12.94 2.40
N ILE A 38 -21.05 11.61 2.22
CA ILE A 38 -22.19 10.72 1.97
C ILE A 38 -22.96 10.53 3.28
N LYS A 39 -24.21 11.03 3.27
CA LYS A 39 -25.22 10.71 4.28
C LYS A 39 -26.15 9.67 3.71
N ILE A 40 -26.18 8.49 4.31
CA ILE A 40 -27.04 7.39 3.86
C ILE A 40 -28.23 7.35 4.79
N ASN A 41 -29.41 7.67 4.25
CA ASN A 41 -30.66 7.66 5.00
C ASN A 41 -31.44 6.38 4.62
N PHE A 42 -31.50 5.41 5.54
CA PHE A 42 -32.35 4.23 5.41
C PHE A 42 -33.53 4.36 6.39
N GLY A 43 -34.61 4.98 5.96
CA GLY A 43 -35.81 5.17 6.82
C GLY A 43 -35.49 5.97 8.10
N ALA A 44 -35.57 5.31 9.24
CA ALA A 44 -35.27 5.94 10.55
C ALA A 44 -33.78 5.98 10.90
N ILE A 45 -32.89 5.37 10.11
CA ILE A 45 -31.45 5.29 10.37
C ILE A 45 -30.73 6.27 9.45
N ASN A 46 -30.20 7.34 10.03
CA ASN A 46 -29.30 8.26 9.36
C ASN A 46 -27.87 7.83 9.67
N PHE A 47 -27.12 7.37 8.65
CA PHE A 47 -25.74 6.97 8.82
C PHE A 47 -24.82 7.93 8.06
N SER A 48 -23.90 8.55 8.79
CA SER A 48 -22.83 9.39 8.23
C SER A 48 -21.52 9.04 8.92
N LEU A 49 -20.48 8.74 8.13
CA LEU A 49 -19.15 8.46 8.68
C LEU A 49 -18.59 9.66 9.46
N ALA A 50 -18.93 10.89 9.04
CA ALA A 50 -18.52 12.10 9.74
C ALA A 50 -19.16 12.17 11.13
N GLU A 51 -20.48 11.89 11.25
CA GLU A 51 -21.20 11.92 12.52
C GLU A 51 -20.79 10.78 13.48
N GLN A 52 -20.20 9.70 12.97
CA GLN A 52 -19.61 8.62 13.76
C GLN A 52 -18.20 8.93 14.29
N GLY A 53 -17.68 10.13 14.05
CA GLY A 53 -16.39 10.59 14.55
C GLY A 53 -15.16 9.99 13.83
N PHE A 54 -15.33 9.33 12.68
CA PHE A 54 -14.20 8.78 11.92
C PHE A 54 -13.28 9.85 11.34
N PHE A 55 -13.82 11.06 11.08
CA PHE A 55 -13.07 12.20 10.60
C PHE A 55 -12.51 13.06 11.73
N ASN A 56 -12.74 12.68 12.99
CA ASN A 56 -12.10 13.31 14.12
C ASN A 56 -10.63 12.97 14.21
N PHE A 57 -9.80 13.96 14.54
CA PHE A 57 -8.41 13.71 14.89
C PHE A 57 -8.34 12.92 16.21
N PRO A 58 -7.43 11.95 16.31
CA PRO A 58 -6.45 11.48 15.33
C PRO A 58 -6.94 10.31 14.44
N TYR A 59 -8.18 9.87 14.55
CA TYR A 59 -8.71 8.66 13.89
C TYR A 59 -8.73 8.75 12.37
N ILE A 60 -8.82 9.96 11.82
CA ILE A 60 -8.82 10.24 10.39
C ILE A 60 -7.55 9.71 9.69
N TRP A 61 -6.40 9.75 10.36
CA TRP A 61 -5.15 9.23 9.82
C TRP A 61 -5.25 7.73 9.55
N HIS A 62 -5.82 6.98 10.48
CA HIS A 62 -6.03 5.55 10.35
C HIS A 62 -7.03 5.21 9.24
N LEU A 63 -8.20 5.87 9.22
CA LEU A 63 -9.24 5.59 8.23
C LEU A 63 -8.75 5.88 6.81
N ASN A 64 -8.21 7.07 6.57
CA ASN A 64 -7.85 7.49 5.23
C ASN A 64 -6.65 6.70 4.68
N THR A 65 -5.66 6.36 5.50
CA THR A 65 -4.54 5.49 5.08
C THR A 65 -5.00 4.07 4.76
N TYR A 66 -5.97 3.54 5.51
CA TYR A 66 -6.58 2.25 5.24
C TYR A 66 -7.33 2.24 3.91
N LEU A 67 -8.21 3.22 3.68
CA LEU A 67 -8.98 3.35 2.43
C LEU A 67 -8.06 3.58 1.23
N ALA A 68 -7.07 4.45 1.37
CA ALA A 68 -6.10 4.74 0.31
C ALA A 68 -5.29 3.50 -0.10
N ALA A 69 -4.99 2.62 0.84
CA ALA A 69 -4.26 1.38 0.56
C ALA A 69 -4.99 0.44 -0.40
N TRP A 70 -6.30 0.57 -0.57
CA TRP A 70 -7.07 -0.23 -1.54
C TRP A 70 -6.74 0.13 -2.98
N PHE A 71 -6.41 1.39 -3.24
CA PHE A 71 -6.11 1.88 -4.59
C PHE A 71 -4.67 1.60 -5.05
N LYS A 72 -3.80 1.05 -4.20
CA LYS A 72 -2.39 0.74 -4.53
C LYS A 72 -2.22 -0.10 -5.80
N LEU A 73 -3.23 -0.90 -6.19
CA LEU A 73 -3.18 -1.76 -7.39
C LEU A 73 -2.99 -0.95 -8.68
N PHE A 74 -3.49 0.28 -8.77
CA PHE A 74 -3.28 1.13 -9.94
C PHE A 74 -1.79 1.44 -10.17
N LEU A 75 -1.09 1.84 -9.12
CA LEU A 75 0.36 2.06 -9.20
C LEU A 75 1.16 0.77 -9.31
N ALA A 76 0.67 -0.34 -8.75
CA ALA A 76 1.29 -1.66 -8.93
C ALA A 76 1.34 -2.05 -10.41
N ILE A 77 0.25 -1.83 -11.16
CA ILE A 77 0.21 -2.07 -12.61
C ILE A 77 1.25 -1.19 -13.32
N VAL A 78 1.38 0.07 -12.93
CA VAL A 78 2.39 0.99 -13.49
C VAL A 78 3.80 0.46 -13.24
N ILE A 79 4.13 0.03 -12.02
CA ILE A 79 5.46 -0.46 -11.64
C ILE A 79 5.81 -1.76 -12.36
N VAL A 80 4.87 -2.71 -12.41
CA VAL A 80 5.06 -3.96 -13.15
C VAL A 80 5.26 -3.67 -14.65
N SER A 81 4.43 -2.78 -15.22
CA SER A 81 4.54 -2.40 -16.63
C SER A 81 5.83 -1.64 -16.95
N MET A 82 6.29 -0.79 -16.04
CA MET A 82 7.57 -0.09 -16.14
C MET A 82 8.73 -1.08 -16.33
N MET A 83 8.73 -2.19 -15.59
CA MET A 83 9.78 -3.20 -15.72
C MET A 83 9.59 -4.05 -16.97
N SER A 84 8.37 -4.45 -17.27
CA SER A 84 8.03 -5.27 -18.44
C SER A 84 8.36 -4.57 -19.75
N ASN A 85 8.10 -3.26 -19.85
CA ASN A 85 8.40 -2.44 -21.02
C ASN A 85 9.90 -2.37 -21.32
N GLU A 86 10.76 -2.41 -20.30
CA GLU A 86 12.21 -2.45 -20.50
C GLU A 86 12.66 -3.73 -21.23
N TYR A 87 11.99 -4.84 -20.97
CA TYR A 87 12.26 -6.10 -21.69
C TYR A 87 11.64 -6.10 -23.09
N SER A 88 10.38 -5.69 -23.21
CA SER A 88 9.65 -5.73 -24.49
C SER A 88 10.27 -4.79 -25.55
N ASN A 89 10.68 -3.60 -25.12
CA ASN A 89 11.29 -2.59 -26.01
C ASN A 89 12.81 -2.73 -26.11
N LYS A 90 13.42 -3.75 -25.46
CA LYS A 90 14.86 -3.98 -25.42
C LYS A 90 15.68 -2.80 -24.86
N THR A 91 15.02 -1.85 -24.20
CA THR A 91 15.65 -0.65 -23.62
C THR A 91 16.58 -0.99 -22.47
N LEU A 92 16.32 -2.08 -21.74
CA LEU A 92 17.22 -2.61 -20.72
C LEU A 92 18.61 -2.89 -21.31
N LYS A 93 18.68 -3.60 -22.47
CA LYS A 93 19.95 -3.94 -23.13
C LYS A 93 20.67 -2.68 -23.58
N GLN A 94 19.94 -1.74 -24.17
CA GLN A 94 20.50 -0.47 -24.63
C GLN A 94 21.08 0.34 -23.48
N ASN A 95 20.36 0.51 -22.38
CA ASN A 95 20.84 1.22 -21.19
C ASN A 95 22.15 0.63 -20.63
N LEU A 96 22.32 -0.70 -20.69
CA LEU A 96 23.55 -1.36 -20.23
C LEU A 96 24.71 -1.15 -21.23
N ILE A 97 24.45 -1.13 -22.53
CA ILE A 97 25.45 -0.79 -23.57
C ILE A 97 25.91 0.67 -23.42
N ASP A 98 24.98 1.57 -23.09
CA ASP A 98 25.24 2.99 -22.85
C ASP A 98 25.99 3.25 -21.51
N GLY A 99 26.38 2.19 -20.79
CA GLY A 99 27.24 2.25 -19.59
C GLY A 99 26.51 2.23 -18.25
N LEU A 100 25.18 2.05 -18.21
CA LEU A 100 24.46 1.91 -16.96
C LEU A 100 24.73 0.54 -16.33
N SER A 101 25.15 0.50 -15.07
CA SER A 101 25.33 -0.77 -14.36
C SER A 101 23.99 -1.44 -14.02
N LYS A 102 23.95 -2.78 -13.93
CA LYS A 102 22.75 -3.53 -13.50
C LYS A 102 22.25 -3.07 -12.12
N LYS A 103 23.16 -2.65 -11.23
CA LYS A 103 22.83 -2.11 -9.90
C LYS A 103 22.14 -0.75 -10.01
N GLU A 104 22.69 0.18 -10.76
CA GLU A 104 22.09 1.51 -10.98
C GLU A 104 20.73 1.39 -11.63
N PHE A 105 20.55 0.46 -12.58
CA PHE A 105 19.28 0.18 -13.21
C PHE A 105 18.20 -0.24 -12.17
N ILE A 106 18.47 -1.21 -11.30
CA ILE A 106 17.50 -1.61 -10.26
C ILE A 106 17.26 -0.48 -9.26
N LEU A 107 18.31 0.26 -8.88
CA LEU A 107 18.16 1.41 -7.99
C LEU A 107 17.30 2.52 -8.60
N SER A 108 17.40 2.80 -9.91
CA SER A 108 16.54 3.80 -10.56
C SER A 108 15.06 3.42 -10.47
N LYS A 109 14.74 2.15 -10.68
CA LYS A 109 13.37 1.63 -10.54
C LYS A 109 12.89 1.69 -9.09
N PHE A 110 13.75 1.38 -8.13
CA PHE A 110 13.42 1.49 -6.71
C PHE A 110 13.21 2.96 -6.28
N TYR A 111 13.99 3.90 -6.78
CA TYR A 111 13.73 5.33 -6.54
C TYR A 111 12.37 5.78 -7.09
N THR A 112 11.92 5.21 -8.21
CA THR A 112 10.57 5.46 -8.72
C THR A 112 9.51 4.90 -7.75
N VAL A 113 9.72 3.70 -7.19
CA VAL A 113 8.87 3.12 -6.13
C VAL A 113 8.79 4.05 -4.92
N LEU A 114 9.94 4.50 -4.42
CA LEU A 114 10.00 5.43 -3.28
C LEU A 114 9.26 6.74 -3.57
N SER A 115 9.47 7.32 -4.75
CA SER A 115 8.84 8.59 -5.11
C SER A 115 7.33 8.50 -5.22
N PHE A 116 6.77 7.41 -5.77
CA PHE A 116 5.33 7.18 -5.78
C PHE A 116 4.78 6.99 -4.37
N SER A 117 5.49 6.26 -3.53
CA SER A 117 5.08 6.04 -2.13
C SER A 117 5.09 7.36 -1.34
N ILE A 118 6.13 8.18 -1.49
CA ILE A 118 6.23 9.51 -0.86
C ILE A 118 5.10 10.42 -1.36
N ALA A 119 4.92 10.53 -2.69
CA ALA A 119 3.88 11.37 -3.28
C ALA A 119 2.48 10.96 -2.79
N SER A 120 2.19 9.65 -2.73
CA SER A 120 0.93 9.12 -2.23
C SER A 120 0.72 9.44 -0.74
N THR A 121 1.77 9.31 0.07
CA THR A 121 1.69 9.58 1.51
C THR A 121 1.47 11.06 1.78
N ILE A 122 2.19 11.95 1.08
CA ILE A 122 1.99 13.40 1.18
C ILE A 122 0.58 13.78 0.74
N PHE A 123 0.08 13.17 -0.35
CA PHE A 123 -1.26 13.45 -0.85
C PHE A 123 -2.33 13.06 0.18
N ILE A 124 -2.25 11.87 0.76
CA ILE A 124 -3.19 11.41 1.80
C ILE A 124 -3.05 12.24 3.08
N PHE A 125 -1.84 12.64 3.46
CA PHE A 125 -1.65 13.57 4.57
C PHE A 125 -2.41 14.88 4.35
N LEU A 126 -2.28 15.50 3.17
CA LEU A 126 -2.96 16.76 2.85
C LEU A 126 -4.48 16.59 2.80
N VAL A 127 -4.98 15.53 2.14
CA VAL A 127 -6.43 15.25 2.09
C VAL A 127 -6.98 15.02 3.50
N SER A 128 -6.31 14.23 4.32
CA SER A 128 -6.75 13.94 5.68
C SER A 128 -6.70 15.17 6.58
N LEU A 129 -5.67 16.01 6.42
CA LEU A 129 -5.55 17.25 7.17
C LEU A 129 -6.71 18.20 6.84
N ILE A 130 -7.00 18.40 5.55
CA ILE A 130 -8.12 19.27 5.11
C ILE A 130 -9.45 18.73 5.64
N LEU A 131 -9.73 17.43 5.47
CA LEU A 131 -10.96 16.82 5.95
C LEU A 131 -11.10 16.89 7.47
N GLY A 132 -10.02 16.62 8.20
CA GLY A 132 -10.03 16.71 9.65
C GLY A 132 -10.26 18.13 10.15
N LEU A 133 -9.70 19.15 9.50
CA LEU A 133 -9.98 20.55 9.85
C LEU A 133 -11.41 20.97 9.58
N ILE A 134 -12.10 20.33 8.61
CA ILE A 134 -13.51 20.64 8.28
C ILE A 134 -14.48 19.89 9.20
N TYR A 135 -14.22 18.62 9.51
CA TYR A 135 -15.19 17.73 10.14
C TYR A 135 -14.85 17.34 11.59
N SER A 136 -13.63 17.64 12.08
CA SER A 136 -13.23 17.25 13.44
C SER A 136 -13.72 18.23 14.48
N ASP A 137 -14.20 17.68 15.59
CA ASP A 137 -14.53 18.45 16.80
C ASP A 137 -13.27 18.90 17.56
N TYR A 138 -12.11 18.35 17.21
CA TYR A 138 -10.83 18.61 17.90
C TYR A 138 -9.89 19.41 17.01
N THR A 139 -9.55 20.62 17.45
CA THR A 139 -8.69 21.57 16.71
C THR A 139 -7.33 21.80 17.37
N GLN A 140 -7.05 21.12 18.49
CA GLN A 140 -5.80 21.28 19.23
C GLN A 140 -4.63 20.65 18.43
N PRO A 141 -3.52 21.40 18.20
CA PRO A 141 -2.38 20.87 17.43
C PRO A 141 -1.79 19.56 17.99
N SER A 142 -1.80 19.38 19.32
CA SER A 142 -1.35 18.15 19.97
C SER A 142 -2.17 16.92 19.59
N ILE A 143 -3.47 17.09 19.33
CA ILE A 143 -4.38 16.03 18.88
C ILE A 143 -4.26 15.82 17.38
N ILE A 144 -4.18 16.92 16.60
CA ILE A 144 -4.03 16.87 15.14
C ILE A 144 -2.80 16.04 14.75
N PHE A 145 -1.65 16.31 15.36
CA PHE A 145 -0.39 15.64 15.03
C PHE A 145 -0.11 14.38 15.85
N SER A 146 -1.08 13.88 16.62
CA SER A 146 -0.96 12.57 17.27
C SER A 146 -1.23 11.44 16.27
N ASN A 147 -0.67 10.25 16.52
CA ASN A 147 -0.85 9.03 15.72
C ASN A 147 -0.46 9.18 14.23
N LEU A 148 0.54 9.99 13.92
CA LEU A 148 1.10 10.09 12.56
C LEU A 148 1.87 8.81 12.12
N ASP A 149 2.05 7.85 13.04
CA ASP A 149 2.57 6.52 12.78
C ASP A 149 1.78 5.77 11.70
N PHE A 150 0.48 6.02 11.55
CA PHE A 150 -0.33 5.47 10.45
C PHE A 150 0.12 5.96 9.06
N LEU A 151 0.61 7.19 8.94
CA LEU A 151 1.17 7.69 7.68
C LEU A 151 2.50 7.02 7.35
N PHE A 152 3.34 6.80 8.35
CA PHE A 152 4.59 6.08 8.18
C PHE A 152 4.32 4.60 7.85
N ALA A 153 3.36 3.97 8.51
CA ALA A 153 2.89 2.61 8.20
C ALA A 153 2.37 2.51 6.76
N TYR A 154 1.62 3.51 6.30
CA TYR A 154 1.13 3.60 4.92
C TYR A 154 2.27 3.72 3.91
N PHE A 155 3.23 4.59 4.16
CA PHE A 155 4.42 4.73 3.33
C PHE A 155 5.16 3.39 3.20
N LEU A 156 5.49 2.73 4.31
CA LEU A 156 6.18 1.45 4.29
C LEU A 156 5.36 0.33 3.63
N LYS A 157 4.05 0.31 3.84
CA LYS A 157 3.13 -0.61 3.17
C LYS A 157 3.19 -0.46 1.65
N LEU A 158 3.20 0.78 1.13
CA LEU A 158 3.33 1.05 -0.29
C LEU A 158 4.71 0.64 -0.82
N VAL A 159 5.80 1.03 -0.14
CA VAL A 159 7.17 0.67 -0.54
C VAL A 159 7.33 -0.85 -0.59
N GLY A 160 6.85 -1.57 0.42
CA GLY A 160 6.91 -3.03 0.46
C GLY A 160 6.15 -3.66 -0.70
N PHE A 161 4.90 -3.27 -0.90
CA PHE A 161 4.04 -3.80 -1.94
C PHE A 161 4.58 -3.50 -3.36
N PHE A 162 5.05 -2.29 -3.59
CA PHE A 162 5.62 -1.90 -4.89
C PHE A 162 6.99 -2.54 -5.14
N SER A 163 7.79 -2.79 -4.10
CA SER A 163 9.04 -3.55 -4.21
C SER A 163 8.77 -5.01 -4.60
N PHE A 164 7.71 -5.62 -4.06
CA PHE A 164 7.26 -6.95 -4.48
C PHE A 164 6.81 -6.95 -5.95
N CYS A 165 6.03 -5.95 -6.38
CA CYS A 165 5.62 -5.78 -7.77
C CYS A 165 6.82 -5.60 -8.71
N LEU A 166 7.82 -4.82 -8.31
CA LEU A 166 9.07 -4.65 -9.05
C LEU A 166 9.81 -5.98 -9.19
N PHE A 167 9.94 -6.74 -8.10
CA PHE A 167 10.56 -8.06 -8.09
C PHE A 167 9.86 -9.02 -9.06
N LEU A 168 8.53 -9.08 -9.03
CA LEU A 168 7.75 -9.91 -9.95
C LEU A 168 7.93 -9.46 -11.42
N GLY A 169 7.98 -8.16 -11.68
CA GLY A 169 8.26 -7.61 -13.01
C GLY A 169 9.64 -8.02 -13.55
N VAL A 170 10.65 -8.02 -12.68
CA VAL A 170 12.01 -8.52 -13.02
C VAL A 170 11.97 -10.02 -13.25
N LEU A 171 11.28 -10.78 -12.39
CA LEU A 171 11.23 -12.25 -12.45
C LEU A 171 10.60 -12.75 -13.75
N VAL A 172 9.44 -12.20 -14.12
CA VAL A 172 8.55 -12.77 -15.16
C VAL A 172 8.70 -12.07 -16.52
N LYS A 173 9.24 -10.86 -16.59
CA LYS A 173 9.47 -10.05 -17.80
C LYS A 173 8.20 -9.59 -18.54
N ARG A 174 7.02 -10.10 -18.22
CA ARG A 174 5.73 -9.76 -18.86
C ARG A 174 4.74 -9.27 -17.82
N SER A 175 4.13 -8.13 -18.04
CA SER A 175 3.23 -7.47 -17.07
C SER A 175 2.04 -8.33 -16.68
N ALA A 176 1.36 -8.94 -17.65
CA ALA A 176 0.20 -9.77 -17.38
C ALA A 176 0.51 -10.97 -16.47
N PHE A 177 1.62 -11.66 -16.72
CA PHE A 177 2.04 -12.79 -15.89
C PHE A 177 2.50 -12.35 -14.51
N ALA A 178 3.19 -11.21 -14.40
CA ALA A 178 3.62 -10.69 -13.10
C ALA A 178 2.44 -10.30 -12.21
N LEU A 179 1.40 -9.68 -12.80
CA LEU A 179 0.14 -9.41 -12.10
C LEU A 179 -0.61 -10.70 -11.76
N GLY A 180 -0.60 -11.69 -12.66
CA GLY A 180 -1.14 -13.03 -12.37
C GLY A 180 -0.46 -13.70 -11.17
N PHE A 181 0.87 -13.63 -11.08
CA PHE A 181 1.62 -14.13 -9.91
C PHE A 181 1.29 -13.37 -8.62
N LEU A 182 1.05 -12.05 -8.70
CA LEU A 182 0.59 -11.28 -7.55
C LEU A 182 -0.75 -11.81 -7.02
N ILE A 183 -1.70 -12.07 -7.92
CA ILE A 183 -3.01 -12.61 -7.56
C ILE A 183 -2.89 -14.04 -7.01
N LEU A 184 -2.08 -14.89 -7.64
CA LEU A 184 -1.81 -16.24 -7.15
C LEU A 184 -1.20 -16.22 -5.75
N TRP A 185 -0.28 -15.29 -5.49
CA TRP A 185 0.31 -15.14 -4.15
C TRP A 185 -0.73 -14.70 -3.12
N GLN A 186 -1.62 -13.79 -3.49
CA GLN A 186 -2.73 -13.38 -2.62
C GLN A 186 -3.66 -14.55 -2.30
N ILE A 187 -3.97 -15.39 -3.31
CA ILE A 187 -4.77 -16.61 -3.11
C ILE A 187 -4.04 -17.59 -2.20
N PHE A 188 -2.74 -17.78 -2.40
CA PHE A 188 -1.92 -18.64 -1.55
C PHE A 188 -1.98 -18.20 -0.09
N GLU A 189 -1.79 -16.93 0.22
CA GLU A 189 -1.91 -16.41 1.59
C GLU A 189 -3.33 -16.55 2.15
N GLY A 190 -4.36 -16.43 1.30
CA GLY A 190 -5.75 -16.71 1.68
C GLY A 190 -6.01 -18.17 2.01
N ILE A 191 -5.48 -19.11 1.22
CA ILE A 191 -5.56 -20.56 1.49
C ILE A 191 -4.79 -20.90 2.78
N TYR A 192 -3.61 -20.29 2.97
CA TYR A 192 -2.83 -20.43 4.19
C TYR A 192 -3.66 -20.03 5.41
N PHE A 193 -4.37 -18.89 5.37
CA PHE A 193 -5.31 -18.48 6.42
C PHE A 193 -6.36 -19.55 6.69
N LEU A 194 -7.06 -20.02 5.64
CA LEU A 194 -8.15 -21.00 5.81
C LEU A 194 -7.67 -22.30 6.44
N ILE A 195 -6.49 -22.81 6.03
CA ILE A 195 -5.96 -24.07 6.56
C ILE A 195 -5.47 -23.90 7.99
N PHE A 196 -4.62 -22.92 8.24
CA PHE A 196 -3.94 -22.79 9.53
C PHE A 196 -4.85 -22.24 10.61
N PHE A 197 -5.73 -21.29 10.30
CA PHE A 197 -6.65 -20.70 11.27
C PHE A 197 -7.77 -21.68 11.66
N TYR A 198 -8.41 -22.35 10.67
CA TYR A 198 -9.58 -23.17 10.95
C TYR A 198 -9.27 -24.65 11.21
N LYS A 199 -8.19 -25.22 10.61
CA LYS A 199 -7.90 -26.66 10.72
C LYS A 199 -6.75 -27.02 11.65
N ILE A 200 -5.81 -26.10 11.89
CA ILE A 200 -4.62 -26.41 12.70
C ILE A 200 -4.69 -25.68 14.04
N SER A 201 -4.44 -24.38 14.09
CA SER A 201 -4.51 -23.57 15.30
C SER A 201 -4.53 -22.08 14.96
N PRO A 202 -5.47 -21.30 15.49
CA PRO A 202 -5.46 -19.85 15.35
C PRO A 202 -4.19 -19.20 15.89
N ALA A 203 -3.67 -19.66 17.03
CA ALA A 203 -2.43 -19.14 17.62
C ALA A 203 -1.21 -19.36 16.73
N PHE A 204 -1.11 -20.53 16.09
CA PHE A 204 -0.02 -20.80 15.14
C PHE A 204 -0.12 -19.88 13.90
N TYR A 205 -1.35 -19.68 13.39
CA TYR A 205 -1.58 -18.75 12.28
C TYR A 205 -1.16 -17.32 12.65
N GLU A 206 -1.56 -16.81 13.81
CA GLU A 206 -1.22 -15.46 14.26
C GLU A 206 0.29 -15.21 14.33
N ILE A 207 1.08 -16.21 14.70
CA ILE A 207 2.53 -16.10 14.75
C ILE A 207 3.14 -16.14 13.35
N THR A 208 2.75 -17.12 12.53
CA THR A 208 3.40 -17.37 11.24
C THR A 208 2.96 -16.43 10.13
N SER A 209 1.71 -15.98 10.16
CA SER A 209 1.15 -15.06 9.16
C SER A 209 1.85 -13.69 9.13
N LYS A 210 2.41 -13.26 10.26
CA LYS A 210 3.19 -12.01 10.35
C LYS A 210 4.41 -12.00 9.44
N PHE A 211 4.92 -13.18 9.08
CA PHE A 211 6.09 -13.32 8.20
C PHE A 211 5.73 -13.49 6.72
N LEU A 212 4.46 -13.67 6.38
CA LEU A 212 4.03 -13.73 4.98
C LEU A 212 4.11 -12.33 4.35
N PRO A 213 4.62 -12.19 3.11
CA PRO A 213 4.93 -10.88 2.54
C PRO A 213 3.73 -9.95 2.42
N LEU A 214 2.62 -10.39 1.83
CA LEU A 214 1.44 -9.52 1.68
C LEU A 214 0.72 -9.29 3.01
N ASN A 215 0.67 -10.30 3.85
CA ASN A 215 0.04 -10.21 5.15
C ASN A 215 0.83 -9.29 6.10
N SER A 216 2.17 -9.38 6.11
CA SER A 216 3.02 -8.45 6.90
C SER A 216 2.78 -6.99 6.51
N MET A 217 2.67 -6.70 5.21
CA MET A 217 2.34 -5.36 4.73
C MET A 217 0.90 -4.96 5.07
N SER A 218 -0.04 -5.93 5.06
CA SER A 218 -1.43 -5.67 5.42
C SER A 218 -1.57 -5.30 6.90
N ASN A 219 -0.84 -5.98 7.77
CA ASN A 219 -0.89 -5.79 9.22
C ASN A 219 -0.36 -4.42 9.70
N LEU A 220 0.43 -3.71 8.88
CA LEU A 220 0.86 -2.35 9.21
C LEU A 220 -0.29 -1.38 9.43
N ILE A 221 -1.43 -1.60 8.76
CA ILE A 221 -2.65 -0.80 8.96
C ILE A 221 -3.80 -1.79 9.06
N LYS A 222 -4.25 -2.01 10.28
CA LYS A 222 -5.37 -2.89 10.60
C LYS A 222 -6.69 -2.26 10.17
N GLU A 223 -7.76 -3.02 10.17
CA GLU A 223 -9.06 -2.51 9.77
C GLU A 223 -9.63 -1.49 10.80
N PRO A 224 -10.20 -0.36 10.37
CA PRO A 224 -10.71 0.67 11.27
C PRO A 224 -12.17 0.46 11.73
N TRP A 225 -12.92 -0.48 11.11
CA TRP A 225 -14.36 -0.59 11.26
C TRP A 225 -14.77 -1.04 12.67
N SER A 226 -13.95 -1.84 13.33
CA SER A 226 -14.15 -2.26 14.72
C SER A 226 -14.09 -1.11 15.74
N ARG A 227 -13.68 0.08 15.32
CA ARG A 227 -13.79 1.33 16.14
C ARG A 227 -15.21 1.88 16.21
N LEU A 228 -16.12 1.48 15.31
CA LEU A 228 -17.52 1.89 15.33
C LEU A 228 -18.18 1.51 16.64
N SER A 229 -18.89 2.46 17.24
CA SER A 229 -19.66 2.24 18.48
C SER A 229 -20.66 1.10 18.33
N ALA A 230 -21.35 1.04 17.18
CA ALA A 230 -22.29 -0.02 16.84
C ALA A 230 -21.64 -1.41 16.83
N ILE A 231 -20.43 -1.54 16.24
CA ILE A 231 -19.69 -2.81 16.21
C ILE A 231 -19.20 -3.20 17.59
N LYS A 232 -18.70 -2.23 18.38
CA LYS A 232 -18.29 -2.48 19.77
C LYS A 232 -19.47 -2.94 20.64
N THR A 233 -20.64 -2.31 20.48
CA THR A 233 -21.85 -2.69 21.21
C THR A 233 -22.29 -4.10 20.82
N ALA A 234 -22.32 -4.42 19.51
CA ALA A 234 -22.65 -5.76 19.04
C ALA A 234 -21.66 -6.82 19.54
N ALA A 235 -20.35 -6.53 19.49
CA ALA A 235 -19.31 -7.42 20.01
C ALA A 235 -19.48 -7.70 21.51
N ASN A 236 -19.76 -6.66 22.29
CA ASN A 236 -20.01 -6.82 23.74
C ASN A 236 -21.28 -7.65 24.03
N GLN A 237 -22.33 -7.52 23.18
CA GLN A 237 -23.57 -8.32 23.35
C GLN A 237 -23.35 -9.81 23.08
N ILE A 238 -22.43 -10.18 22.19
CA ILE A 238 -22.09 -11.60 21.91
C ILE A 238 -20.93 -12.11 22.79
N GLY A 239 -20.49 -11.32 23.79
CA GLY A 239 -19.39 -11.70 24.69
C GLY A 239 -18.00 -11.70 24.05
N ALA A 240 -17.84 -11.10 22.87
CA ALA A 240 -16.54 -10.94 22.24
C ALA A 240 -15.80 -9.74 22.85
N ASN A 241 -14.54 -9.95 23.23
CA ASN A 241 -13.67 -8.87 23.72
C ASN A 241 -13.39 -7.88 22.59
N ALA A 242 -13.98 -6.69 22.65
CA ALA A 242 -13.83 -5.62 21.66
C ALA A 242 -12.55 -4.77 21.85
N ASN A 243 -11.58 -5.26 22.60
CA ASN A 243 -10.29 -4.56 22.77
C ASN A 243 -9.35 -4.91 21.62
N PHE A 244 -9.48 -4.18 20.51
CA PHE A 244 -8.58 -4.30 19.38
C PHE A 244 -7.41 -3.34 19.55
N ASP A 245 -6.18 -3.88 19.40
CA ASP A 245 -4.98 -3.06 19.32
C ASP A 245 -4.76 -2.63 17.86
N TYR A 246 -4.91 -1.32 17.61
CA TYR A 246 -4.75 -0.71 16.29
C TYR A 246 -3.34 -0.18 16.03
N HIS A 247 -2.51 -0.08 17.07
CA HIS A 247 -1.17 0.43 16.92
C HIS A 247 -0.29 -0.55 16.15
N THR A 248 0.58 0.02 15.32
CA THR A 248 1.59 -0.75 14.60
C THR A 248 2.77 -0.98 15.53
N HIS A 249 3.16 -2.22 15.71
CA HIS A 249 4.30 -2.55 16.56
C HIS A 249 5.63 -2.39 15.80
N TRP A 250 6.71 -2.07 16.49
CA TRP A 250 8.02 -1.86 15.90
C TRP A 250 8.53 -3.08 15.10
N TYR A 251 8.24 -4.31 15.54
CA TYR A 251 8.64 -5.54 14.83
C TYR A 251 7.94 -5.70 13.47
N GLU A 252 6.72 -5.18 13.29
CA GLU A 252 5.99 -5.21 12.03
C GLU A 252 6.70 -4.34 10.97
N TYR A 253 7.23 -3.19 11.38
CA TYR A 253 8.08 -2.37 10.51
C TYR A 253 9.37 -3.09 10.10
N VAL A 254 10.03 -3.78 11.04
CA VAL A 254 11.27 -4.53 10.76
C VAL A 254 11.00 -5.66 9.77
N ILE A 255 9.91 -6.41 9.93
CA ILE A 255 9.55 -7.50 9.01
C ILE A 255 9.33 -6.95 7.59
N VAL A 256 8.59 -5.85 7.44
CA VAL A 256 8.35 -5.24 6.12
C VAL A 256 9.64 -4.69 5.51
N MET A 257 10.51 -4.05 6.28
CA MET A 257 11.82 -3.61 5.80
C MET A 257 12.71 -4.78 5.35
N ALA A 258 12.66 -5.90 6.04
CA ALA A 258 13.34 -7.12 5.62
C ALA A 258 12.81 -7.61 4.26
N TRP A 259 11.49 -7.64 4.06
CA TRP A 259 10.89 -8.00 2.77
C TRP A 259 11.27 -7.04 1.64
N ILE A 260 11.27 -5.73 1.89
CA ILE A 260 11.74 -4.72 0.91
C ILE A 260 13.16 -5.06 0.48
N THR A 261 14.04 -5.32 1.44
CA THR A 261 15.44 -5.66 1.17
C THR A 261 15.55 -6.96 0.35
N ILE A 262 14.80 -7.99 0.72
CA ILE A 262 14.77 -9.28 0.01
C ILE A 262 14.33 -9.08 -1.45
N PHE A 263 13.27 -8.31 -1.70
CA PHE A 263 12.76 -8.08 -3.06
C PHE A 263 13.73 -7.27 -3.92
N ILE A 264 14.36 -6.24 -3.37
CA ILE A 264 15.31 -5.41 -4.12
C ILE A 264 16.61 -6.17 -4.38
N CYS A 265 17.16 -6.83 -3.36
CA CYS A 265 18.34 -7.68 -3.54
C CYS A 265 18.07 -8.87 -4.48
N GLY A 266 16.91 -9.51 -4.34
CA GLY A 266 16.47 -10.58 -5.24
C GLY A 266 16.35 -10.12 -6.69
N SER A 267 15.76 -8.92 -6.92
CA SER A 267 15.70 -8.30 -8.25
C SER A 267 17.08 -8.09 -8.86
N TYR A 268 18.01 -7.59 -8.06
CA TYR A 268 19.39 -7.39 -8.51
C TYR A 268 20.10 -8.73 -8.82
N VAL A 269 19.98 -9.73 -7.95
CA VAL A 269 20.61 -11.06 -8.15
C VAL A 269 20.08 -11.74 -9.40
N ILE A 270 18.75 -11.69 -9.64
CA ILE A 270 18.15 -12.24 -10.86
C ILE A 270 18.68 -11.51 -12.10
N LEU A 271 18.73 -10.18 -12.07
CA LEU A 271 19.21 -9.40 -13.20
C LEU A 271 20.71 -9.64 -13.45
N LYS A 272 21.52 -9.81 -12.38
CA LYS A 272 22.95 -10.07 -12.47
C LYS A 272 23.25 -11.40 -13.17
N LYS A 273 22.48 -12.44 -12.89
CA LYS A 273 22.64 -13.80 -13.46
C LYS A 273 22.12 -13.93 -14.89
N ARG A 274 21.39 -12.96 -15.40
CA ARG A 274 20.84 -13.00 -16.77
C ARG A 274 21.85 -12.47 -17.77
N ASP A 275 22.11 -13.26 -18.81
CA ASP A 275 22.74 -12.80 -20.04
C ASP A 275 21.70 -11.98 -20.83
N LEU A 276 22.04 -10.77 -21.22
CA LEU A 276 21.16 -9.79 -21.82
C LEU A 276 21.56 -9.46 -23.26
#